data_589e04386a8f0c041d36773d207a44b5
#
_entry.id   589e04386a8f0c041d36773d207a44b5
#
_cell.length_a   1.000
_cell.length_b   1.000
_cell.length_c   1.000
_cell.angle_alpha   90.00
_cell.angle_beta   90.00
_cell.angle_gamma   90.00
#
_symmetry.space_group_name_H-M   'P 1'
#
loop_
_entity.id
_entity.type
_entity.pdbx_description
1 polymer ?
#
loop_
_entity_poly.entity_id
_entity_poly.type
_entity_poly.pdbx_seq_one_letter_code
_entity_poly.pdbx_strand_id
1 'polypeptide(L)'
;MDNIGAVSNQGLDILVTAYPIQTADFQWTSTLNMAFNKNRVEKLDEAATVDPISGKRQITLDGFVGYDMLIREGESLSSFYGYKRAGIYDGHPENWDPETMNIPSTIGEKVTYKERQIIGNGLPDWTGSFINTFNYKNFDMTIDFQFSWGAEIMQEYYHSTVARFLTNGLDRLYEEAWHPTLNPGGVEQAIRLNNFGQGANNQADDDWVCDGSYLRCNMIQLGYTFDKKTIEKLGLSALRIYANVNNLFLITSSDYLGYDPDNSTRLGDNNWGASRQFFSYPRPRTFTLGVNLTF
;
A
#
# COMPACT_ATOMS: atom_id res chain seq x y z
N MET A 1 2.95 -32.47 -10.08
CA MET A 1 3.37 -31.04 -9.96
C MET A 1 3.83 -30.64 -11.34
N ASP A 2 3.11 -29.76 -11.99
CA ASP A 2 3.50 -29.24 -13.28
C ASP A 2 4.15 -27.86 -13.09
N ASN A 3 5.08 -27.54 -13.98
CA ASN A 3 5.78 -26.25 -13.94
C ASN A 3 4.92 -25.24 -14.73
N ILE A 4 4.17 -24.41 -14.01
CA ILE A 4 3.18 -23.49 -14.60
C ILE A 4 3.76 -22.20 -15.15
N GLY A 5 5.06 -21.94 -14.94
CA GLY A 5 5.69 -20.73 -15.47
C GLY A 5 7.09 -20.47 -14.92
N ALA A 6 7.71 -19.43 -15.44
CA ALA A 6 9.00 -18.91 -15.00
C ALA A 6 8.89 -17.43 -14.64
N VAL A 7 9.50 -17.03 -13.53
CA VAL A 7 9.55 -15.65 -13.03
C VAL A 7 11.00 -15.29 -12.74
N SER A 8 11.42 -14.11 -13.15
CA SER A 8 12.71 -13.55 -12.78
C SER A 8 12.55 -12.43 -11.76
N ASN A 9 13.51 -12.35 -10.85
CA ASN A 9 13.68 -11.24 -9.91
C ASN A 9 15.10 -10.72 -10.07
N GLN A 10 15.23 -9.42 -10.22
CA GLN A 10 16.52 -8.72 -10.30
C GLN A 10 16.48 -7.58 -9.30
N GLY A 11 17.53 -7.44 -8.50
CA GLY A 11 17.56 -6.44 -7.46
C GLY A 11 18.95 -5.98 -7.10
N LEU A 12 18.99 -4.95 -6.27
CA LEU A 12 20.18 -4.40 -5.67
C LEU A 12 19.90 -4.12 -4.20
N ASP A 13 20.71 -4.70 -3.32
CA ASP A 13 20.67 -4.44 -1.89
C ASP A 13 21.88 -3.58 -1.51
N ILE A 14 21.61 -2.46 -0.83
CA ILE A 14 22.61 -1.50 -0.39
C ILE A 14 22.53 -1.39 1.13
N LEU A 15 23.63 -1.68 1.81
CA LEU A 15 23.80 -1.43 3.23
C LEU A 15 24.97 -0.47 3.45
N VAL A 16 24.67 0.68 4.05
CA VAL A 16 25.70 1.68 4.40
C VAL A 16 25.61 1.94 5.88
N THR A 17 26.73 1.74 6.59
CA THR A 17 26.87 2.13 7.98
C THR A 17 27.94 3.23 8.08
N ALA A 18 27.56 4.35 8.64
CA ALA A 18 28.43 5.48 8.88
C ALA A 18 28.56 5.79 10.37
N TYR A 19 29.67 6.36 10.75
CA TYR A 19 29.97 6.81 12.10
C TYR A 19 30.28 8.32 12.07
N PRO A 20 29.26 9.19 11.92
CA PRO A 20 29.48 10.61 11.71
C PRO A 20 30.19 11.29 12.85
N ILE A 21 29.97 10.85 14.10
CA ILE A 21 30.62 11.39 15.28
C ILE A 21 31.04 10.25 16.20
N GLN A 22 32.32 10.25 16.58
CA GLN A 22 32.87 9.29 17.54
C GLN A 22 33.81 10.08 18.48
N THR A 23 33.31 10.38 19.67
CA THR A 23 34.08 10.97 20.77
C THR A 23 34.01 10.06 21.99
N ALA A 24 34.79 10.38 23.06
CA ALA A 24 34.76 9.61 24.30
C ALA A 24 33.37 9.62 24.97
N ASP A 25 32.64 10.72 24.87
CA ASP A 25 31.33 10.88 25.52
C ASP A 25 30.13 10.73 24.59
N PHE A 26 30.31 10.89 23.28
CA PHE A 26 29.21 10.85 22.31
C PHE A 26 29.59 10.04 21.06
N GLN A 27 28.72 9.10 20.71
CA GLN A 27 28.84 8.28 19.52
C GLN A 27 27.53 8.35 18.74
N TRP A 28 27.61 8.59 17.44
CA TRP A 28 26.48 8.51 16.49
C TRP A 28 26.82 7.48 15.43
N THR A 29 25.95 6.47 15.31
CA THR A 29 25.99 5.48 14.24
C THR A 29 24.73 5.65 13.40
N SER A 30 24.89 5.71 12.10
CA SER A 30 23.79 5.83 11.13
C SER A 30 23.88 4.69 10.14
N THR A 31 22.81 3.93 10.00
CA THR A 31 22.71 2.78 9.08
C THR A 31 21.54 2.96 8.13
N LEU A 32 21.84 2.97 6.84
CA LEU A 32 20.86 2.95 5.75
C LEU A 32 20.88 1.56 5.11
N ASN A 33 19.71 0.93 5.04
CA ASN A 33 19.48 -0.28 4.28
C ASN A 33 18.44 0.06 3.20
N MET A 34 18.74 -0.23 1.93
CA MET A 34 17.86 -0.04 0.80
C MET A 34 17.88 -1.25 -0.10
N ALA A 35 16.72 -1.73 -0.52
CA ALA A 35 16.55 -2.78 -1.49
C ALA A 35 15.74 -2.27 -2.68
N PHE A 36 16.24 -2.51 -3.86
CA PHE A 36 15.53 -2.34 -5.12
C PHE A 36 15.27 -3.72 -5.70
N ASN A 37 14.02 -4.00 -6.11
CA ASN A 37 13.67 -5.28 -6.73
C ASN A 37 12.74 -5.06 -7.92
N LYS A 38 13.05 -5.73 -9.04
CA LYS A 38 12.20 -5.78 -10.21
C LYS A 38 11.80 -7.22 -10.48
N ASN A 39 10.51 -7.48 -10.42
CA ASN A 39 9.90 -8.76 -10.72
C ASN A 39 9.37 -8.78 -12.15
N ARG A 40 9.48 -9.95 -12.83
CA ARG A 40 8.94 -10.13 -14.16
C ARG A 40 8.53 -11.58 -14.42
N VAL A 41 7.36 -11.77 -14.98
CA VAL A 41 6.90 -13.05 -15.51
C VAL A 41 7.57 -13.28 -16.86
N GLU A 42 8.43 -14.28 -16.96
CA GLU A 42 9.17 -14.57 -18.20
C GLU A 42 8.38 -15.48 -19.14
N LYS A 43 7.68 -16.47 -18.57
CA LYS A 43 6.93 -17.45 -19.35
C LYS A 43 5.79 -18.04 -18.53
N LEU A 44 4.67 -18.28 -19.17
CA LEU A 44 3.54 -19.04 -18.63
C LEU A 44 3.35 -20.35 -19.39
N ASP A 45 2.67 -21.31 -18.76
CA ASP A 45 2.30 -22.60 -19.35
C ASP A 45 1.38 -22.44 -20.55
N GLU A 46 1.33 -23.48 -21.40
CA GLU A 46 0.48 -23.50 -22.60
C GLU A 46 -1.02 -23.48 -22.28
N ALA A 47 -1.41 -23.86 -21.07
CA ALA A 47 -2.79 -23.77 -20.59
C ALA A 47 -3.25 -22.35 -20.27
N ALA A 48 -2.33 -21.38 -20.12
CA ALA A 48 -2.68 -19.98 -19.93
C ALA A 48 -3.34 -19.38 -21.17
N THR A 49 -4.31 -18.48 -20.96
CA THR A 49 -5.02 -17.80 -22.05
C THR A 49 -4.06 -16.87 -22.80
N VAL A 50 -4.31 -16.67 -24.08
CA VAL A 50 -3.56 -15.69 -24.89
C VAL A 50 -4.39 -14.42 -24.98
N ASP A 51 -3.80 -13.32 -24.60
CA ASP A 51 -4.39 -12.00 -24.77
C ASP A 51 -4.46 -11.66 -26.27
N PRO A 52 -5.65 -11.40 -26.81
CA PRO A 52 -5.81 -11.17 -28.27
C PRO A 52 -5.14 -9.89 -28.75
N ILE A 53 -4.87 -8.93 -27.87
CA ILE A 53 -4.29 -7.64 -28.22
C ILE A 53 -2.77 -7.73 -28.23
N SER A 54 -2.18 -8.20 -27.10
CA SER A 54 -0.72 -8.26 -26.97
C SER A 54 -0.09 -9.54 -27.51
N GLY A 55 -0.88 -10.58 -27.75
CA GLY A 55 -0.41 -11.92 -28.13
C GLY A 55 0.34 -12.65 -27.00
N LYS A 56 0.38 -12.10 -25.81
CA LYS A 56 1.09 -12.65 -24.64
C LYS A 56 0.18 -13.61 -23.87
N ARG A 57 0.77 -14.60 -23.22
CA ARG A 57 0.04 -15.47 -22.30
C ARG A 57 -0.27 -14.77 -21.01
N GLN A 58 -1.43 -15.03 -20.46
CA GLN A 58 -1.90 -14.43 -19.23
C GLN A 58 -2.84 -15.34 -18.43
N ILE A 59 -2.87 -15.10 -17.12
CA ILE A 59 -3.80 -15.68 -16.16
C ILE A 59 -4.47 -14.52 -15.44
N THR A 60 -5.80 -14.45 -15.50
CA THR A 60 -6.58 -13.51 -14.70
C THR A 60 -6.97 -14.20 -13.40
N LEU A 61 -6.83 -13.48 -12.29
CA LEU A 61 -7.14 -13.98 -10.97
C LEU A 61 -8.34 -13.23 -10.41
N ASP A 62 -9.24 -14.01 -9.78
CA ASP A 62 -10.42 -13.45 -9.14
C ASP A 62 -10.02 -12.57 -7.94
N GLY A 63 -10.54 -11.36 -7.95
CA GLY A 63 -10.50 -10.44 -6.85
C GLY A 63 -11.84 -10.36 -6.13
N PHE A 64 -12.01 -9.29 -5.34
CA PHE A 64 -13.26 -9.07 -4.60
C PHE A 64 -14.46 -8.75 -5.53
N VAL A 65 -14.19 -8.18 -6.69
CA VAL A 65 -15.21 -7.71 -7.65
C VAL A 65 -14.98 -8.26 -9.06
N GLY A 66 -14.68 -9.53 -9.17
CA GLY A 66 -14.32 -10.17 -10.41
C GLY A 66 -12.79 -10.27 -10.58
N TYR A 67 -12.33 -10.26 -11.83
CA TYR A 67 -10.89 -10.31 -12.11
C TYR A 67 -10.25 -8.95 -11.91
N ASP A 68 -9.46 -8.77 -10.86
CA ASP A 68 -8.77 -7.52 -10.55
C ASP A 68 -7.24 -7.66 -10.50
N MET A 69 -6.73 -8.87 -10.75
CA MET A 69 -5.30 -9.16 -10.84
C MET A 69 -4.97 -9.86 -12.15
N LEU A 70 -3.77 -9.57 -12.65
CA LEU A 70 -3.25 -10.16 -13.88
C LEU A 70 -1.83 -10.65 -13.69
N ILE A 71 -1.59 -11.90 -14.10
CA ILE A 71 -0.27 -12.45 -14.33
C ILE A 71 -0.09 -12.56 -15.84
N ARG A 72 0.80 -11.76 -16.44
CA ARG A 72 1.03 -11.73 -17.88
C ARG A 72 2.53 -11.79 -18.17
N GLU A 73 2.91 -12.51 -19.23
CA GLU A 73 4.29 -12.54 -19.69
C GLU A 73 4.83 -11.13 -19.99
N GLY A 74 5.97 -10.82 -19.41
CA GLY A 74 6.63 -9.52 -19.52
C GLY A 74 6.23 -8.48 -18.47
N GLU A 75 5.21 -8.75 -17.65
CA GLU A 75 4.71 -7.88 -16.60
C GLU A 75 5.09 -8.37 -15.20
N SER A 76 4.81 -7.57 -14.18
CA SER A 76 4.99 -7.93 -12.78
C SER A 76 3.95 -8.95 -12.33
N LEU A 77 4.30 -9.80 -11.35
CA LEU A 77 3.37 -10.75 -10.72
C LEU A 77 2.20 -10.06 -10.01
N SER A 78 2.36 -8.83 -9.54
CA SER A 78 1.36 -8.09 -8.77
C SER A 78 0.71 -6.97 -9.58
N SER A 79 0.39 -7.23 -10.84
CA SER A 79 -0.27 -6.26 -11.71
C SER A 79 -1.77 -6.21 -11.42
N PHE A 80 -2.28 -5.01 -11.12
CA PHE A 80 -3.71 -4.75 -11.00
C PHE A 80 -4.34 -4.65 -12.38
N TYR A 81 -5.50 -5.29 -12.55
CA TYR A 81 -6.16 -5.43 -13.85
C TYR A 81 -7.60 -4.97 -13.79
N GLY A 82 -7.89 -3.87 -14.42
CA GLY A 82 -9.20 -3.25 -14.35
C GLY A 82 -9.50 -2.35 -15.55
N TYR A 83 -10.54 -1.56 -15.39
CA TYR A 83 -10.94 -0.58 -16.39
C TYR A 83 -10.23 0.76 -16.15
N LYS A 84 -9.90 1.45 -17.22
CA LYS A 84 -9.51 2.84 -17.12
C LYS A 84 -10.74 3.72 -17.18
N ARG A 85 -10.84 4.64 -16.26
CA ARG A 85 -11.93 5.62 -16.18
C ARG A 85 -11.75 6.70 -17.23
N ALA A 86 -12.82 7.04 -17.93
CA ALA A 86 -12.87 8.14 -18.89
C ALA A 86 -13.53 9.39 -18.28
N GLY A 87 -14.46 9.22 -17.34
CA GLY A 87 -15.15 10.31 -16.67
C GLY A 87 -16.50 9.91 -16.08
N ILE A 88 -17.37 10.89 -15.86
CA ILE A 88 -18.74 10.70 -15.39
C ILE A 88 -19.70 11.08 -16.50
N TYR A 89 -20.70 10.24 -16.77
CA TYR A 89 -21.70 10.46 -17.81
C TYR A 89 -22.63 11.63 -17.41
N ASP A 90 -22.59 12.67 -18.20
CA ASP A 90 -23.34 13.92 -17.99
C ASP A 90 -24.72 13.96 -18.69
N GLY A 91 -25.08 12.88 -19.39
CA GLY A 91 -26.31 12.79 -20.18
C GLY A 91 -26.15 13.17 -21.64
N HIS A 92 -24.93 13.50 -22.08
CA HIS A 92 -24.58 13.90 -23.43
C HIS A 92 -23.78 12.78 -24.13
N PRO A 93 -24.45 11.81 -24.80
CA PRO A 93 -23.77 10.67 -25.42
C PRO A 93 -22.82 11.09 -26.55
N GLU A 94 -23.03 12.24 -27.15
CA GLU A 94 -22.16 12.81 -28.19
C GLU A 94 -20.76 13.16 -27.72
N ASN A 95 -20.54 13.28 -26.37
CA ASN A 95 -19.24 13.56 -25.78
C ASN A 95 -18.37 12.29 -25.63
N TRP A 96 -18.95 11.11 -25.89
CA TRP A 96 -18.32 9.83 -25.59
C TRP A 96 -18.28 8.93 -26.82
N ASP A 97 -17.19 8.23 -27.03
CA ASP A 97 -17.02 7.30 -28.13
C ASP A 97 -17.63 5.92 -27.79
N PRO A 98 -18.78 5.53 -28.40
CA PRO A 98 -19.43 4.27 -28.11
C PRO A 98 -18.65 3.05 -28.65
N GLU A 99 -17.63 3.23 -29.51
CA GLU A 99 -16.83 2.11 -30.00
C GLU A 99 -15.79 1.67 -28.98
N THR A 100 -15.20 2.62 -28.26
CA THR A 100 -14.10 2.39 -27.32
C THR A 100 -14.50 2.46 -25.85
N MET A 101 -15.69 3.01 -25.54
CA MET A 101 -16.12 3.28 -24.16
C MET A 101 -17.41 2.55 -23.78
N ASN A 102 -17.53 2.18 -22.53
CA ASN A 102 -18.76 1.73 -21.89
C ASN A 102 -19.51 2.97 -21.39
N ILE A 103 -20.53 3.37 -22.14
CA ILE A 103 -21.37 4.52 -21.81
C ILE A 103 -22.57 4.02 -21.02
N PRO A 104 -22.76 4.43 -19.76
CA PRO A 104 -23.91 4.02 -18.96
C PRO A 104 -25.19 4.68 -19.49
N SER A 105 -26.34 4.06 -19.22
CA SER A 105 -27.66 4.64 -19.54
C SER A 105 -28.09 5.72 -18.54
N THR A 106 -27.39 5.85 -17.43
CA THR A 106 -27.80 6.68 -16.31
C THR A 106 -26.79 7.81 -16.07
N ILE A 107 -27.29 9.03 -16.07
CA ILE A 107 -26.50 10.25 -15.81
C ILE A 107 -25.84 10.15 -14.42
N GLY A 108 -24.57 10.56 -14.30
CA GLY A 108 -23.79 10.51 -13.08
C GLY A 108 -23.14 9.16 -12.77
N GLU A 109 -23.20 8.20 -13.70
CA GLU A 109 -22.45 6.96 -13.62
C GLU A 109 -21.09 7.08 -14.31
N LYS A 110 -20.16 6.19 -13.92
CA LYS A 110 -18.81 6.16 -14.49
C LYS A 110 -18.84 5.72 -15.96
N VAL A 111 -18.11 6.45 -16.80
CA VAL A 111 -17.74 6.02 -18.16
C VAL A 111 -16.35 5.40 -18.08
N THR A 112 -16.19 4.19 -18.61
CA THR A 112 -14.89 3.49 -18.64
C THR A 112 -14.54 3.06 -20.06
N TYR A 113 -13.26 2.85 -20.34
CA TYR A 113 -12.88 2.18 -21.58
C TYR A 113 -13.38 0.74 -21.57
N LYS A 114 -13.74 0.18 -22.75
CA LYS A 114 -14.27 -1.18 -22.87
C LYS A 114 -13.27 -2.26 -22.50
N GLU A 115 -12.00 -2.00 -22.77
CA GLU A 115 -10.95 -2.97 -22.57
C GLU A 115 -10.32 -2.80 -21.19
N ARG A 116 -10.18 -3.93 -20.50
CA ARG A 116 -9.39 -3.99 -19.28
C ARG A 116 -7.92 -3.90 -19.59
N GLN A 117 -7.18 -3.22 -18.74
CA GLN A 117 -5.74 -3.05 -18.85
C GLN A 117 -5.07 -3.11 -17.48
N ILE A 118 -3.76 -3.11 -17.47
CA ILE A 118 -3.01 -2.95 -16.23
C ILE A 118 -3.21 -1.51 -15.76
N ILE A 119 -3.72 -1.35 -14.55
CA ILE A 119 -4.06 -0.08 -13.92
C ILE A 119 -3.15 0.23 -12.73
N GLY A 120 -2.25 -0.68 -12.37
CA GLY A 120 -1.27 -0.48 -11.30
C GLY A 120 -0.45 -1.71 -10.98
N ASN A 121 0.48 -1.56 -10.04
CA ASN A 121 1.37 -2.62 -9.58
C ASN A 121 1.56 -2.56 -8.05
N GLY A 122 1.27 -3.66 -7.36
CA GLY A 122 1.36 -3.76 -5.91
C GLY A 122 2.76 -3.99 -5.35
N LEU A 123 3.79 -4.18 -6.17
CA LEU A 123 5.16 -4.37 -5.69
C LEU A 123 5.92 -3.04 -5.65
N PRO A 124 6.62 -2.74 -4.53
CA PRO A 124 7.43 -1.53 -4.44
C PRO A 124 8.68 -1.62 -5.30
N ASP A 125 9.10 -0.48 -5.84
CA ASP A 125 10.41 -0.31 -6.50
C ASP A 125 11.53 -0.29 -5.46
N TRP A 126 11.30 0.39 -4.33
CA TRP A 126 12.27 0.56 -3.25
C TRP A 126 11.65 0.27 -1.90
N THR A 127 12.38 -0.47 -1.09
CA THR A 127 12.09 -0.64 0.34
C THR A 127 13.35 -0.40 1.15
N GLY A 128 13.20 0.00 2.40
CA GLY A 128 14.38 0.14 3.23
C GLY A 128 14.12 0.62 4.64
N SER A 129 15.20 0.81 5.36
CA SER A 129 15.21 1.37 6.71
C SER A 129 16.38 2.33 6.91
N PHE A 130 16.15 3.31 7.77
CA PHE A 130 17.15 4.28 8.18
C PHE A 130 17.21 4.33 9.71
N ILE A 131 18.27 3.73 10.27
CA ILE A 131 18.44 3.56 11.71
C ILE A 131 19.54 4.50 12.19
N ASN A 132 19.23 5.29 13.20
CA ASN A 132 20.19 6.15 13.89
C ASN A 132 20.28 5.76 15.35
N THR A 133 21.48 5.49 15.81
CA THR A 133 21.79 5.17 17.20
C THR A 133 22.73 6.24 17.76
N PHE A 134 22.35 6.82 18.87
CA PHE A 134 23.09 7.83 19.60
C PHE A 134 23.42 7.29 21.00
N ASN A 135 24.68 7.35 21.38
CA ASN A 135 25.13 7.06 22.73
C ASN A 135 25.76 8.31 23.30
N TYR A 136 25.24 8.78 24.41
CA TYR A 136 25.82 9.93 25.14
C TYR A 136 25.99 9.56 26.61
N LYS A 137 27.24 9.32 27.03
CA LYS A 137 27.54 8.81 28.38
C LYS A 137 26.67 7.59 28.71
N ASN A 138 25.77 7.74 29.65
CA ASN A 138 24.89 6.68 30.13
C ASN A 138 23.54 6.60 29.38
N PHE A 139 23.27 7.54 28.46
CA PHE A 139 22.07 7.53 27.62
C PHE A 139 22.34 6.83 26.30
N ASP A 140 21.39 6.04 25.87
CA ASP A 140 21.31 5.49 24.53
C ASP A 140 19.96 5.86 23.90
N MET A 141 19.96 6.24 22.62
CA MET A 141 18.77 6.50 21.84
C MET A 141 18.87 5.84 20.48
N THR A 142 17.81 5.15 20.08
CA THR A 142 17.69 4.58 18.73
C THR A 142 16.43 5.13 18.08
N ILE A 143 16.55 5.56 16.83
CA ILE A 143 15.44 5.96 15.97
C ILE A 143 15.51 5.10 14.72
N ASP A 144 14.42 4.41 14.41
CA ASP A 144 14.27 3.54 13.25
C ASP A 144 13.13 4.05 12.36
N PHE A 145 13.47 4.42 11.13
CA PHE A 145 12.53 4.74 10.07
C PHE A 145 12.48 3.60 9.06
N GLN A 146 11.29 3.24 8.64
CA GLN A 146 11.03 2.29 7.56
C GLN A 146 10.32 3.01 6.42
N PHE A 147 10.68 2.69 5.18
CA PHE A 147 10.03 3.25 4.01
C PHE A 147 9.79 2.19 2.93
N SER A 148 8.75 2.44 2.14
CA SER A 148 8.46 1.73 0.90
C SER A 148 8.05 2.76 -0.14
N TRP A 149 8.53 2.61 -1.37
CA TRP A 149 8.29 3.56 -2.44
C TRP A 149 7.96 2.84 -3.76
N GLY A 150 6.97 3.36 -4.50
CA GLY A 150 6.60 2.90 -5.82
C GLY A 150 5.59 1.75 -5.84
N ALA A 151 5.17 1.22 -4.68
CA ALA A 151 4.03 0.32 -4.65
C ALA A 151 2.74 1.10 -4.82
N GLU A 152 1.81 0.57 -5.62
CA GLU A 152 0.43 1.04 -5.64
C GLU A 152 -0.45 0.12 -4.80
N ILE A 153 -1.58 0.64 -4.32
CA ILE A 153 -2.53 -0.09 -3.50
C ILE A 153 -3.87 -0.14 -4.21
N MET A 154 -4.42 -1.35 -4.37
CA MET A 154 -5.80 -1.58 -4.77
C MET A 154 -6.71 -1.45 -3.54
N GLN A 155 -7.49 -0.37 -3.49
CA GLN A 155 -8.41 -0.02 -2.40
C GLN A 155 -9.76 -0.73 -2.58
N GLU A 156 -9.81 -2.05 -2.38
CA GLU A 156 -11.01 -2.87 -2.63
C GLU A 156 -12.21 -2.50 -1.75
N TYR A 157 -11.99 -1.78 -0.65
CA TYR A 157 -13.08 -1.26 0.19
C TYR A 157 -13.93 -0.21 -0.52
N TYR A 158 -13.47 0.40 -1.63
CA TYR A 158 -14.27 1.26 -2.49
C TYR A 158 -15.53 0.57 -3.00
N HIS A 159 -15.46 -0.74 -3.26
CA HIS A 159 -16.64 -1.54 -3.57
C HIS A 159 -17.77 -1.37 -2.55
N SER A 160 -17.43 -1.27 -1.27
CA SER A 160 -18.43 -1.19 -0.19
C SER A 160 -18.75 0.22 0.25
N THR A 161 -17.86 1.19 0.02
CA THR A 161 -17.97 2.55 0.56
C THR A 161 -18.34 3.58 -0.49
N VAL A 162 -18.05 3.34 -1.77
CA VAL A 162 -18.32 4.29 -2.86
C VAL A 162 -19.55 3.88 -3.68
N ALA A 163 -19.72 2.59 -3.93
CA ALA A 163 -20.70 2.08 -4.89
C ALA A 163 -21.91 1.41 -4.26
N ARG A 164 -22.03 1.32 -2.93
CA ARG A 164 -23.10 0.55 -2.29
C ARG A 164 -24.13 1.37 -1.51
N PHE A 165 -25.38 1.00 -1.72
CA PHE A 165 -26.52 1.30 -0.87
C PHE A 165 -26.42 0.47 0.45
N LEU A 166 -26.78 1.01 1.59
CA LEU A 166 -26.78 0.39 2.92
C LEU A 166 -25.43 0.33 3.67
N THR A 167 -24.38 0.93 3.14
CA THR A 167 -23.14 1.15 3.89
C THR A 167 -22.86 2.65 4.03
N ASN A 168 -22.14 3.02 5.07
CA ASN A 168 -21.69 4.39 5.21
C ASN A 168 -20.67 4.67 4.10
N GLY A 169 -20.89 5.76 3.36
CA GLY A 169 -19.96 6.26 2.36
C GLY A 169 -18.76 6.95 3.01
N LEU A 170 -17.71 7.16 2.22
CA LEU A 170 -16.60 8.02 2.59
C LEU A 170 -17.04 9.48 2.53
N ASP A 171 -16.47 10.33 3.40
CA ASP A 171 -16.73 11.78 3.44
C ASP A 171 -16.38 12.45 2.10
N ARG A 172 -15.32 12.01 1.47
CA ARG A 172 -14.90 12.38 0.11
C ARG A 172 -16.05 12.34 -0.90
N LEU A 173 -16.93 11.34 -0.81
CA LEU A 173 -18.09 11.24 -1.73
C LEU A 173 -19.02 12.44 -1.67
N TYR A 174 -19.12 13.08 -0.52
CA TYR A 174 -19.96 14.26 -0.36
C TYR A 174 -19.40 15.48 -1.10
N GLU A 175 -18.09 15.59 -1.17
CA GLU A 175 -17.38 16.72 -1.78
C GLU A 175 -17.14 16.50 -3.28
N GLU A 176 -16.87 15.27 -3.68
CA GLU A 176 -16.41 14.93 -5.03
C GLU A 176 -17.49 14.28 -5.91
N ALA A 177 -18.65 13.89 -5.35
CA ALA A 177 -19.73 13.32 -6.14
C ALA A 177 -20.23 14.29 -7.21
N TRP A 178 -20.37 13.79 -8.42
CA TRP A 178 -20.94 14.57 -9.52
C TRP A 178 -22.43 14.91 -9.27
N HIS A 179 -22.78 16.17 -9.53
CA HIS A 179 -24.17 16.62 -9.52
C HIS A 179 -24.38 17.69 -10.59
N PRO A 180 -25.46 17.64 -11.40
CA PRO A 180 -25.61 18.49 -12.56
C PRO A 180 -25.63 20.00 -12.28
N THR A 181 -25.99 20.39 -11.05
CA THR A 181 -26.10 21.81 -10.65
C THR A 181 -25.22 22.16 -9.45
N LEU A 182 -25.03 21.24 -8.49
CA LEU A 182 -24.29 21.51 -7.26
C LEU A 182 -22.79 21.26 -7.44
N ASN A 183 -22.42 20.25 -8.22
CA ASN A 183 -21.03 19.88 -8.50
C ASN A 183 -20.88 19.26 -9.89
N PRO A 184 -21.03 20.05 -10.97
CA PRO A 184 -20.93 19.52 -12.34
C PRO A 184 -19.52 19.09 -12.73
N GLY A 185 -18.49 19.52 -11.96
CA GLY A 185 -17.11 19.10 -12.10
C GLY A 185 -16.71 17.94 -11.19
N GLY A 186 -17.67 17.34 -10.47
CA GLY A 186 -17.41 16.22 -9.59
C GLY A 186 -16.83 15.02 -10.33
N VAL A 187 -15.81 14.40 -9.73
CA VAL A 187 -15.07 13.29 -10.33
C VAL A 187 -15.57 11.91 -9.85
N GLU A 188 -16.31 11.90 -8.75
CA GLU A 188 -16.95 10.68 -8.25
C GLU A 188 -18.35 10.51 -8.83
N GLN A 189 -18.81 9.25 -8.91
CA GLN A 189 -20.17 8.98 -9.38
C GLN A 189 -21.24 9.66 -8.49
N ALA A 190 -22.36 10.01 -9.09
CA ALA A 190 -23.46 10.65 -8.37
C ALA A 190 -24.00 9.75 -7.24
N ILE A 191 -24.22 10.36 -6.06
CA ILE A 191 -24.84 9.69 -4.91
C ILE A 191 -26.31 9.42 -5.25
N ARG A 192 -26.75 8.16 -5.11
CA ARG A 192 -28.11 7.73 -5.36
C ARG A 192 -28.66 6.84 -4.26
N LEU A 193 -29.91 7.06 -3.92
CA LEU A 193 -30.63 6.26 -2.91
C LEU A 193 -30.91 4.80 -3.37
N ASN A 194 -30.84 4.51 -4.67
CA ASN A 194 -31.30 3.23 -5.25
C ASN A 194 -30.21 2.46 -6.02
N ASN A 195 -28.95 2.66 -5.72
CA ASN A 195 -27.86 1.90 -6.36
C ASN A 195 -27.75 0.47 -5.78
N PHE A 196 -28.79 -0.32 -5.93
CA PHE A 196 -28.79 -1.70 -5.49
C PHE A 196 -28.05 -2.57 -6.53
N GLY A 197 -26.82 -2.98 -6.23
CA GLY A 197 -26.15 -4.08 -6.91
C GLY A 197 -25.93 -3.94 -8.42
N GLN A 198 -25.76 -2.74 -8.92
CA GLN A 198 -25.59 -2.50 -10.35
C GLN A 198 -24.16 -2.85 -10.77
N GLY A 199 -24.03 -3.97 -11.46
CA GLY A 199 -22.76 -4.63 -11.74
C GLY A 199 -21.71 -3.82 -12.52
N ALA A 200 -22.10 -2.84 -13.36
CA ALA A 200 -21.14 -2.07 -14.13
C ALA A 200 -20.37 -1.04 -13.29
N ASN A 201 -21.01 -0.49 -12.26
CA ASN A 201 -20.41 0.55 -11.41
C ASN A 201 -19.56 0.00 -10.26
N ASN A 202 -19.50 -1.31 -10.12
CA ASN A 202 -18.84 -2.01 -9.02
C ASN A 202 -17.57 -2.75 -9.47
N GLN A 203 -17.11 -2.49 -10.67
CA GLN A 203 -15.89 -3.10 -11.21
C GLN A 203 -14.69 -2.25 -10.86
N ALA A 204 -13.56 -2.92 -10.58
CA ALA A 204 -12.31 -2.27 -10.31
C ALA A 204 -11.89 -1.38 -11.50
N ASP A 205 -11.62 -0.13 -11.22
CA ASP A 205 -11.07 0.85 -12.15
C ASP A 205 -9.85 1.55 -11.53
N ASP A 206 -9.18 2.38 -12.31
CA ASP A 206 -7.97 3.07 -11.88
C ASP A 206 -8.19 4.06 -10.72
N ASP A 207 -9.41 4.45 -10.43
CA ASP A 207 -9.76 5.25 -9.24
C ASP A 207 -9.62 4.46 -7.92
N TRP A 208 -9.62 3.13 -7.99
CA TRP A 208 -9.40 2.27 -6.82
C TRP A 208 -7.93 2.11 -6.49
N VAL A 209 -7.05 2.55 -7.38
CA VAL A 209 -5.60 2.43 -7.24
C VAL A 209 -5.02 3.76 -6.78
N CYS A 210 -4.24 3.72 -5.74
CA CYS A 210 -3.54 4.89 -5.20
C CYS A 210 -2.06 4.59 -4.95
N ASP A 211 -1.27 5.64 -4.78
CA ASP A 211 0.13 5.51 -4.37
C ASP A 211 0.24 5.00 -2.93
N GLY A 212 0.84 3.83 -2.77
CA GLY A 212 1.10 3.16 -1.50
C GLY A 212 2.44 3.48 -0.87
N SER A 213 3.15 4.46 -1.38
CA SER A 213 4.44 4.89 -0.82
C SER A 213 4.27 5.45 0.59
N TYR A 214 5.19 5.09 1.48
CA TYR A 214 5.13 5.56 2.86
C TYR A 214 6.50 5.72 3.52
N LEU A 215 6.53 6.57 4.55
CA LEU A 215 7.59 6.67 5.54
C LEU A 215 6.98 6.46 6.93
N ARG A 216 7.49 5.49 7.66
CA ARG A 216 7.06 5.13 9.01
C ARG A 216 8.17 5.40 10.02
N CYS A 217 7.86 6.06 11.12
CA CYS A 217 8.69 6.00 12.31
C CYS A 217 8.37 4.70 13.06
N ASN A 218 9.15 3.67 12.76
CA ASN A 218 8.93 2.31 13.24
C ASN A 218 9.20 2.20 14.76
N MET A 219 10.30 2.81 15.23
CA MET A 219 10.68 2.77 16.64
C MET A 219 11.46 4.01 17.06
N ILE A 220 11.16 4.52 18.25
CA ILE A 220 12.04 5.40 19.02
C ILE A 220 12.23 4.78 20.39
N GLN A 221 13.47 4.50 20.76
CA GLN A 221 13.84 4.00 22.07
C GLN A 221 14.81 4.96 22.74
N LEU A 222 14.59 5.25 24.01
CA LEU A 222 15.50 6.00 24.87
C LEU A 222 15.82 5.16 26.09
N GLY A 223 17.09 4.92 26.36
CA GLY A 223 17.58 4.18 27.50
C GLY A 223 18.52 5.00 28.39
N TYR A 224 18.57 4.61 29.65
CA TYR A 224 19.55 5.12 30.62
C TYR A 224 20.12 3.97 31.43
N THR A 225 21.44 3.83 31.41
CA THR A 225 22.17 2.82 32.17
C THR A 225 22.82 3.49 33.38
N PHE A 226 22.50 3.02 34.58
CA PHE A 226 23.02 3.58 35.82
C PHE A 226 24.49 3.21 36.03
N ASP A 227 25.25 4.14 36.58
CA ASP A 227 26.64 3.91 36.97
C ASP A 227 26.74 2.83 38.02
N LYS A 228 27.70 1.94 37.87
CA LYS A 228 27.94 0.81 38.79
C LYS A 228 28.04 1.28 40.25
N LYS A 229 28.73 2.40 40.50
CA LYS A 229 28.87 2.97 41.85
C LYS A 229 27.53 3.33 42.51
N THR A 230 26.53 3.69 41.74
CA THR A 230 25.22 4.07 42.22
C THR A 230 24.37 2.84 42.61
N ILE A 231 24.48 1.74 41.83
CA ILE A 231 23.65 0.55 41.98
C ILE A 231 24.28 -0.54 42.85
N GLU A 232 25.57 -0.50 43.08
CA GLU A 232 26.30 -1.49 43.88
C GLU A 232 25.76 -1.58 45.31
N LYS A 233 25.27 -0.47 45.86
CA LYS A 233 24.62 -0.43 47.19
C LYS A 233 23.30 -1.19 47.24
N LEU A 234 22.70 -1.45 46.06
CA LEU A 234 21.45 -2.22 45.92
C LEU A 234 21.71 -3.70 45.60
N GLY A 235 22.99 -4.12 45.61
CA GLY A 235 23.37 -5.48 45.25
C GLY A 235 23.21 -5.81 43.75
N LEU A 236 23.15 -4.80 42.93
CA LEU A 236 22.98 -4.94 41.46
C LEU A 236 24.34 -4.78 40.76
N SER A 237 24.57 -5.59 39.71
CA SER A 237 25.72 -5.46 38.85
C SER A 237 25.43 -4.59 37.59
N ALA A 238 24.17 -4.53 37.15
CA ALA A 238 23.69 -3.62 36.10
C ALA A 238 22.23 -3.23 36.32
N LEU A 239 21.90 -1.97 35.99
CA LEU A 239 20.54 -1.46 35.94
C LEU A 239 20.39 -0.55 34.72
N ARG A 240 19.43 -0.88 33.83
CA ARG A 240 19.02 -0.01 32.71
C ARG A 240 17.53 0.17 32.72
N ILE A 241 17.07 1.41 32.59
CA ILE A 241 15.65 1.78 32.38
C ILE A 241 15.54 2.28 30.95
N TYR A 242 14.50 1.87 30.25
CA TYR A 242 14.24 2.35 28.90
C TYR A 242 12.77 2.59 28.66
N ALA A 243 12.50 3.53 27.75
CA ALA A 243 11.19 3.77 27.16
C ALA A 243 11.27 3.55 25.66
N ASN A 244 10.24 2.94 25.09
CA ASN A 244 10.16 2.64 23.67
C ASN A 244 8.77 3.02 23.15
N VAL A 245 8.72 3.63 21.98
CA VAL A 245 7.51 3.90 21.22
C VAL A 245 7.63 3.24 19.85
N ASN A 246 6.70 2.35 19.51
CA ASN A 246 6.62 1.77 18.18
C ASN A 246 5.50 2.42 17.39
N ASN A 247 5.70 2.51 16.06
CA ASN A 247 4.74 3.06 15.12
C ASN A 247 4.26 4.47 15.53
N LEU A 248 5.22 5.36 15.82
CA LEU A 248 4.92 6.69 16.36
C LEU A 248 4.12 7.53 15.36
N PHE A 249 4.52 7.54 14.09
CA PHE A 249 3.80 8.19 13.00
C PHE A 249 4.03 7.46 11.68
N LEU A 250 3.11 7.70 10.76
CA LEU A 250 3.12 7.21 9.40
C LEU A 250 2.80 8.39 8.47
N ILE A 251 3.60 8.57 7.43
CA ILE A 251 3.39 9.52 6.35
C ILE A 251 3.11 8.72 5.09
N THR A 252 1.99 9.00 4.42
CA THR A 252 1.53 8.34 3.20
C THR A 252 1.25 9.38 2.13
N SER A 253 0.96 8.93 0.91
CA SER A 253 0.39 9.77 -0.13
C SER A 253 -1.00 10.32 0.27
N SER A 254 -1.38 11.46 -0.27
CA SER A 254 -2.65 12.15 0.05
C SER A 254 -3.88 11.45 -0.53
N ASP A 255 -3.71 10.64 -1.56
CA ASP A 255 -4.78 9.86 -2.21
C ASP A 255 -5.00 8.50 -1.52
N TYR A 256 -4.11 8.11 -0.60
CA TYR A 256 -4.30 6.92 0.22
C TYR A 256 -5.25 7.21 1.40
N LEU A 257 -6.44 6.63 1.34
CA LEU A 257 -7.49 6.83 2.37
C LEU A 257 -7.55 5.70 3.41
N GLY A 258 -6.69 4.70 3.31
CA GLY A 258 -6.60 3.59 4.26
C GLY A 258 -5.85 3.97 5.55
N TYR A 259 -5.75 3.00 6.45
CA TYR A 259 -5.07 3.20 7.74
C TYR A 259 -3.58 2.89 7.71
N ASP A 260 -3.17 1.90 6.91
CA ASP A 260 -1.78 1.42 6.88
C ASP A 260 -1.46 0.78 5.52
N PRO A 261 -0.61 1.41 4.69
CA PRO A 261 -0.29 0.92 3.35
C PRO A 261 0.51 -0.39 3.33
N ASP A 262 1.15 -0.77 4.43
CA ASP A 262 1.94 -1.99 4.56
C ASP A 262 1.09 -3.23 4.93
N ASN A 263 -0.22 -3.06 5.08
CA ASN A 263 -1.15 -4.14 5.36
C ASN A 263 -1.85 -4.60 4.07
N SER A 264 -1.60 -5.83 3.65
CA SER A 264 -2.37 -6.48 2.58
C SER A 264 -3.46 -7.37 3.18
N THR A 265 -4.68 -7.23 2.67
CA THR A 265 -5.78 -8.10 3.06
C THR A 265 -5.78 -9.34 2.16
N ARG A 266 -5.79 -10.51 2.78
CA ARG A 266 -5.97 -11.78 2.05
C ARG A 266 -7.45 -12.02 1.85
N LEU A 267 -7.90 -12.05 0.60
CA LEU A 267 -9.25 -12.47 0.24
C LEU A 267 -9.18 -13.86 -0.40
N GLY A 268 -9.69 -14.87 0.31
CA GLY A 268 -9.71 -16.26 -0.15
C GLY A 268 -8.34 -16.97 -0.15
N ASP A 269 -8.28 -18.13 -0.81
CA ASP A 269 -7.08 -18.98 -0.89
C ASP A 269 -6.03 -18.47 -1.90
N ASN A 270 -6.37 -17.47 -2.71
CA ASN A 270 -5.54 -16.94 -3.78
C ASN A 270 -4.71 -15.74 -3.30
N ASN A 271 -3.53 -16.00 -2.77
CA ASN A 271 -2.63 -15.01 -2.17
C ASN A 271 -1.60 -14.44 -3.16
N TRP A 272 -1.98 -14.20 -4.41
CA TRP A 272 -1.06 -13.80 -5.47
C TRP A 272 -0.85 -12.30 -5.61
N GLY A 273 -1.61 -11.47 -4.90
CA GLY A 273 -1.52 -10.02 -5.01
C GLY A 273 -0.95 -9.35 -3.75
N ALA A 274 0.16 -8.63 -3.89
CA ALA A 274 0.60 -7.68 -2.88
C ALA A 274 -0.28 -6.41 -2.94
N SER A 275 -0.34 -5.68 -1.81
CA SER A 275 -0.93 -4.33 -1.74
C SER A 275 -2.42 -4.23 -2.11
N ARG A 276 -3.21 -5.25 -1.78
CA ARG A 276 -4.66 -5.24 -1.87
C ARG A 276 -5.25 -5.00 -0.49
N GLN A 277 -6.17 -4.05 -0.37
CA GLN A 277 -6.73 -3.68 0.92
C GLN A 277 -8.26 -3.69 0.92
N PHE A 278 -8.81 -4.52 1.82
CA PHE A 278 -10.22 -4.57 2.15
C PHE A 278 -10.38 -4.52 3.67
N PHE A 279 -10.63 -3.33 4.23
CA PHE A 279 -10.82 -3.07 5.66
C PHE A 279 -9.71 -3.65 6.57
N SER A 280 -8.45 -3.41 6.21
CA SER A 280 -7.29 -3.83 7.02
C SER A 280 -7.22 -3.05 8.33
N TYR A 281 -6.86 -3.74 9.42
CA TYR A 281 -6.64 -3.09 10.72
C TYR A 281 -5.33 -2.29 10.71
N PRO A 282 -5.32 -1.07 11.30
CA PRO A 282 -4.09 -0.31 11.48
C PRO A 282 -3.14 -1.01 12.46
N ARG A 283 -1.84 -0.83 12.27
CA ARG A 283 -0.85 -1.22 13.29
C ARG A 283 -1.00 -0.34 14.52
N PRO A 284 -1.05 -0.90 15.74
CA PRO A 284 -1.17 -0.12 16.95
C PRO A 284 0.09 0.71 17.22
N ARG A 285 -0.10 1.90 17.76
CA ARG A 285 0.97 2.65 18.40
C ARG A 285 1.18 2.08 19.80
N THR A 286 2.39 1.66 20.13
CA THR A 286 2.69 0.99 21.39
C THR A 286 3.72 1.78 22.19
N PHE A 287 3.45 2.01 23.47
CA PHE A 287 4.36 2.62 24.41
C PHE A 287 4.79 1.56 25.44
N THR A 288 6.09 1.39 25.59
CA THR A 288 6.67 0.41 26.50
C THR A 288 7.65 1.09 27.45
N LEU A 289 7.52 0.80 28.74
CA LEU A 289 8.52 1.12 29.73
C LEU A 289 9.12 -0.17 30.25
N GLY A 290 10.42 -0.28 30.25
CA GLY A 290 11.13 -1.48 30.67
C GLY A 290 12.30 -1.21 31.62
N VAL A 291 12.62 -2.24 32.40
CA VAL A 291 13.74 -2.22 33.34
C VAL A 291 14.54 -3.53 33.17
N ASN A 292 15.82 -3.40 32.93
CA ASN A 292 16.76 -4.51 32.89
C ASN A 292 17.60 -4.51 34.16
N LEU A 293 17.58 -5.60 34.92
CA LEU A 293 18.32 -5.81 36.16
C LEU A 293 19.27 -6.98 36.00
N THR A 294 20.50 -6.82 36.49
CA THR A 294 21.47 -7.92 36.65
C THR A 294 22.00 -7.89 38.06
N PHE A 295 21.97 -9.03 38.73
CA PHE A 295 22.42 -9.23 40.09
C PHE A 295 23.83 -9.73 40.16
#